data_2f8c781c64883de2a2197a74afdc2aac
#
_entry.id   2f8c781c64883de2a2197a74afdc2aac
#
_cell.length_a   1.000
_cell.length_b   1.000
_cell.length_c   1.000
_cell.angle_alpha   90.00
_cell.angle_beta   90.00
_cell.angle_gamma   90.00
#
_symmetry.space_group_name_H-M   'P 1'
#
loop_
_entity.id
_entity.type
_entity.pdbx_description
1 polymer ?
#
loop_
_entity_poly.entity_id
_entity_poly.type
_entity_poly.pdbx_seq_one_letter_code
_entity_poly.pdbx_strand_id
1 'polypeptide(L)'
;VYDAWDKAKVSINPDRFKEYEDGIEYELNTIIETGMADYFLIDYEIVKKGIENGGIVTKTGRGSGCSYYVNSLLGFSNIDRFISPVRLYPDRFMSKTRILQSRSLPDLDLNLGNPEVFADAQKEILGENHAYPMISYKPLQKSSAFKLYAKSQGMDYEIANNITAQIKQ
;
A
#
# COMPACT_ATOMS: atom_id res chain seq x y z
N VAL A 1 9.87 -1.79 -14.99
CA VAL A 1 10.69 -1.42 -13.82
C VAL A 1 11.98 -0.74 -14.27
N TYR A 2 12.81 -1.37 -15.11
CA TYR A 2 14.11 -0.80 -15.50
C TYR A 2 13.99 0.54 -16.25
N ASP A 3 13.02 0.72 -17.14
CA ASP A 3 12.77 2.02 -17.78
C ASP A 3 12.40 3.12 -16.78
N ALA A 4 11.70 2.75 -15.70
CA ALA A 4 11.38 3.67 -14.62
C ALA A 4 12.61 3.96 -13.74
N TRP A 5 13.47 2.96 -13.51
CA TRP A 5 14.76 3.14 -12.82
C TRP A 5 15.68 4.08 -13.60
N ASP A 6 15.80 3.91 -14.92
CA ASP A 6 16.62 4.77 -15.77
C ASP A 6 16.20 6.25 -15.72
N LYS A 7 14.92 6.51 -15.52
CA LYS A 7 14.41 7.87 -15.30
C LYS A 7 14.68 8.36 -13.88
N ALA A 8 14.46 7.51 -12.88
CA ALA A 8 14.60 7.87 -11.47
C ALA A 8 16.05 8.14 -11.07
N LYS A 9 17.00 7.34 -11.58
CA LYS A 9 18.43 7.43 -11.22
C LYS A 9 19.07 8.78 -11.53
N VAL A 10 18.50 9.57 -12.45
CA VAL A 10 19.01 10.91 -12.82
C VAL A 10 19.05 11.87 -11.60
N SER A 11 18.15 11.67 -10.64
CA SER A 11 18.07 12.47 -9.42
C SER A 11 18.79 11.87 -8.20
N ILE A 12 19.42 10.69 -8.37
CA ILE A 12 20.05 9.94 -7.29
C ILE A 12 21.59 10.09 -7.39
N ASN A 13 22.25 10.19 -6.21
CA ASN A 13 23.72 10.20 -6.18
C ASN A 13 24.27 8.90 -6.78
N PRO A 14 25.19 8.98 -7.79
CA PRO A 14 25.80 7.82 -8.43
C PRO A 14 26.46 6.83 -7.47
N ASP A 15 27.03 7.29 -6.36
CA ASP A 15 27.65 6.44 -5.34
C ASP A 15 26.65 5.46 -4.70
N ARG A 16 25.35 5.74 -4.83
CA ARG A 16 24.27 4.91 -4.30
C ARG A 16 23.60 3.99 -5.32
N PHE A 17 23.96 4.09 -6.59
CA PHE A 17 23.31 3.29 -7.65
C PHE A 17 23.32 1.80 -7.34
N LYS A 18 24.46 1.29 -6.89
CA LYS A 18 24.58 -0.13 -6.54
C LYS A 18 23.60 -0.55 -5.44
N GLU A 19 23.39 0.27 -4.41
CA GLU A 19 22.45 -0.01 -3.34
C GLU A 19 21.00 -0.15 -3.87
N TYR A 20 20.62 0.74 -4.80
CA TYR A 20 19.30 0.70 -5.42
C TYR A 20 19.15 -0.49 -6.36
N GLU A 21 20.13 -0.74 -7.20
CA GLU A 21 20.13 -1.84 -8.18
C GLU A 21 20.07 -3.20 -7.46
N ASP A 22 20.91 -3.42 -6.44
CA ASP A 22 20.87 -4.62 -5.61
C ASP A 22 19.47 -4.81 -4.94
N GLY A 23 18.86 -3.71 -4.50
CA GLY A 23 17.50 -3.75 -3.92
C GLY A 23 16.41 -4.04 -4.94
N ILE A 24 16.47 -3.43 -6.12
CA ILE A 24 15.53 -3.69 -7.23
C ILE A 24 15.63 -5.16 -7.65
N GLU A 25 16.86 -5.67 -7.83
CA GLU A 25 17.10 -7.06 -8.21
C GLU A 25 16.54 -8.04 -7.17
N TYR A 26 16.79 -7.80 -5.89
CA TYR A 26 16.24 -8.59 -4.80
C TYR A 26 14.71 -8.64 -4.83
N GLU A 27 14.07 -7.48 -4.98
CA GLU A 27 12.61 -7.35 -5.00
C GLU A 27 12.01 -8.01 -6.24
N LEU A 28 12.60 -7.80 -7.42
CA LEU A 28 12.14 -8.44 -8.67
C LEU A 28 12.30 -9.96 -8.61
N ASN A 29 13.43 -10.46 -8.12
CA ASN A 29 13.65 -11.90 -7.97
C ASN A 29 12.60 -12.50 -7.02
N THR A 30 12.26 -11.81 -5.93
CA THR A 30 11.20 -12.25 -5.02
C THR A 30 9.84 -12.31 -5.71
N ILE A 31 9.47 -11.31 -6.52
CA ILE A 31 8.22 -11.28 -7.29
C ILE A 31 8.16 -12.45 -8.28
N ILE A 32 9.25 -12.70 -9.01
CA ILE A 32 9.34 -13.76 -10.02
C ILE A 32 9.27 -15.15 -9.38
N GLU A 33 10.10 -15.39 -8.36
CA GLU A 33 10.19 -16.69 -7.68
C GLU A 33 8.93 -17.08 -6.91
N THR A 34 8.13 -16.11 -6.51
CA THR A 34 6.84 -16.33 -5.85
C THR A 34 5.66 -16.42 -6.82
N GLY A 35 5.90 -16.23 -8.13
CA GLY A 35 4.85 -16.24 -9.16
C GLY A 35 3.91 -15.04 -9.08
N MET A 36 4.33 -13.93 -8.46
CA MET A 36 3.47 -12.75 -8.26
C MET A 36 3.53 -11.73 -9.42
N ALA A 37 4.25 -12.02 -10.51
CA ALA A 37 4.43 -11.08 -11.62
C ALA A 37 3.10 -10.59 -12.20
N ASP A 38 2.15 -11.50 -12.45
CA ASP A 38 0.84 -11.15 -13.02
C ASP A 38 0.02 -10.25 -12.10
N TYR A 39 0.10 -10.48 -10.78
CA TYR A 39 -0.53 -9.62 -9.77
C TYR A 39 -0.02 -8.18 -9.87
N PHE A 40 1.30 -7.99 -9.91
CA PHE A 40 1.90 -6.66 -10.04
C PHE A 40 1.61 -6.01 -11.39
N LEU A 41 1.52 -6.78 -12.47
CA LEU A 41 1.20 -6.25 -13.81
C LEU A 41 -0.25 -5.77 -13.88
N ILE A 42 -1.19 -6.51 -13.33
CA ILE A 42 -2.60 -6.10 -13.27
C ILE A 42 -2.75 -4.82 -12.45
N ASP A 43 -2.15 -4.76 -11.25
CA ASP A 43 -2.19 -3.56 -10.42
C ASP A 43 -1.52 -2.37 -11.11
N TYR A 44 -0.42 -2.58 -11.82
CA TYR A 44 0.24 -1.55 -12.61
C TYR A 44 -0.68 -0.97 -13.69
N GLU A 45 -1.36 -1.80 -14.46
CA GLU A 45 -2.29 -1.33 -15.50
C GLU A 45 -3.48 -0.57 -14.89
N ILE A 46 -4.01 -1.04 -13.76
CA ILE A 46 -5.10 -0.35 -13.04
C ILE A 46 -4.65 1.03 -12.55
N VAL A 47 -3.49 1.11 -11.90
CA VAL A 47 -2.96 2.38 -11.36
C VAL A 47 -2.63 3.35 -12.49
N LYS A 48 -1.98 2.87 -13.55
CA LYS A 48 -1.67 3.65 -14.74
C LYS A 48 -2.93 4.22 -15.37
N LYS A 49 -3.95 3.38 -15.58
CA LYS A 49 -5.24 3.80 -16.13
C LYS A 49 -5.95 4.80 -15.22
N GLY A 50 -5.92 4.58 -13.90
CA GLY A 50 -6.46 5.51 -12.93
C GLY A 50 -5.79 6.90 -13.02
N ILE A 51 -4.47 6.95 -13.16
CA ILE A 51 -3.72 8.20 -13.33
C ILE A 51 -4.09 8.87 -14.66
N GLU A 52 -4.19 8.12 -15.77
CA GLU A 52 -4.62 8.63 -17.07
C GLU A 52 -6.03 9.23 -17.01
N ASN A 53 -6.91 8.67 -16.19
CA ASN A 53 -8.27 9.19 -15.93
C ASN A 53 -8.31 10.35 -14.91
N GLY A 54 -7.16 10.91 -14.52
CA GLY A 54 -7.05 12.03 -13.57
C GLY A 54 -6.97 11.63 -12.11
N GLY A 55 -6.73 10.36 -11.81
CA GLY A 55 -6.49 9.84 -10.48
C GLY A 55 -5.15 10.31 -9.89
N ILE A 56 -5.10 10.44 -8.57
CA ILE A 56 -3.93 10.94 -7.85
C ILE A 56 -3.45 9.88 -6.85
N VAL A 57 -2.21 9.41 -7.03
CA VAL A 57 -1.47 8.70 -5.97
C VAL A 57 -0.80 9.75 -5.10
N THR A 58 -1.13 9.79 -3.81
CA THR A 58 -0.67 10.85 -2.92
C THR A 58 0.84 10.75 -2.61
N LYS A 59 1.42 11.87 -2.13
CA LYS A 59 2.84 11.92 -1.74
C LYS A 59 3.14 11.17 -0.44
N THR A 60 2.13 10.82 0.33
CA THR A 60 2.27 10.09 1.59
C THR A 60 2.13 8.59 1.34
N GLY A 61 3.02 7.80 1.95
CA GLY A 61 2.95 6.35 1.88
C GLY A 61 1.97 5.75 2.89
N ARG A 62 1.49 4.56 2.57
CA ARG A 62 0.63 3.76 3.44
C ARG A 62 1.05 2.28 3.38
N GLY A 63 0.88 1.60 4.51
CA GLY A 63 1.04 0.16 4.60
C GLY A 63 2.47 -0.35 4.39
N SER A 64 2.57 -1.65 4.21
CA SER A 64 3.86 -2.33 4.02
C SER A 64 4.42 -2.20 2.60
N GLY A 65 3.57 -1.89 1.62
CA GLY A 65 3.98 -1.71 0.22
C GLY A 65 5.06 -0.66 0.00
N CYS A 66 5.15 0.36 0.88
CA CYS A 66 6.22 1.37 0.85
C CYS A 66 7.63 0.79 1.11
N SER A 67 7.74 -0.47 1.59
CA SER A 67 9.04 -1.12 1.81
C SER A 67 9.63 -1.73 0.54
N TYR A 68 8.91 -1.73 -0.58
CA TYR A 68 9.42 -2.14 -1.90
C TYR A 68 9.67 -0.92 -2.77
N TYR A 69 10.89 -0.76 -3.25
CA TYR A 69 11.22 0.32 -4.18
C TYR A 69 10.61 0.07 -5.57
N VAL A 70 10.47 -1.19 -5.95
CA VAL A 70 9.75 -1.59 -7.17
C VAL A 70 8.33 -1.02 -7.18
N ASN A 71 7.64 -0.95 -6.04
CA ASN A 71 6.31 -0.33 -5.95
C ASN A 71 6.34 1.17 -6.27
N SER A 72 7.40 1.87 -5.89
CA SER A 72 7.59 3.28 -6.29
C SER A 72 7.86 3.42 -7.79
N LEU A 73 8.67 2.54 -8.35
CA LEU A 73 8.96 2.53 -9.79
C LEU A 73 7.72 2.19 -10.64
N LEU A 74 6.80 1.41 -10.10
CA LEU A 74 5.51 1.08 -10.74
C LEU A 74 4.42 2.14 -10.49
N GLY A 75 4.71 3.18 -9.70
CA GLY A 75 3.76 4.25 -9.41
C GLY A 75 2.74 3.94 -8.30
N PHE A 76 2.89 2.85 -7.56
CA PHE A 76 2.00 2.48 -6.45
C PHE A 76 2.22 3.34 -5.21
N SER A 77 3.39 3.95 -5.07
CA SER A 77 3.80 4.78 -3.96
C SER A 77 4.76 5.87 -4.43
N ASN A 78 4.76 7.00 -3.73
CA ASN A 78 5.76 8.06 -3.89
C ASN A 78 6.85 8.01 -2.79
N ILE A 79 7.01 6.86 -2.13
CA ILE A 79 8.00 6.70 -1.06
C ILE A 79 9.24 5.99 -1.58
N ASP A 80 10.38 6.66 -1.43
CA ASP A 80 11.68 6.04 -1.63
C ASP A 80 12.17 5.45 -0.30
N ARG A 81 12.20 4.11 -0.20
CA ARG A 81 12.60 3.41 1.02
C ARG A 81 14.06 3.61 1.40
N PHE A 82 14.91 3.98 0.45
CA PHE A 82 16.35 4.15 0.68
C PHE A 82 16.70 5.48 1.34
N ILE A 83 15.82 6.50 1.20
CA ILE A 83 16.01 7.82 1.83
C ILE A 83 15.05 8.06 3.00
N SER A 84 14.20 7.09 3.31
CA SER A 84 13.30 7.19 4.47
C SER A 84 14.10 7.35 5.77
N PRO A 85 13.71 8.29 6.67
CA PRO A 85 14.37 8.46 7.95
C PRO A 85 14.24 7.24 8.87
N VAL A 86 13.24 6.40 8.62
CA VAL A 86 13.07 5.10 9.27
C VAL A 86 13.36 4.02 8.22
N ARG A 87 14.27 3.11 8.54
CA ARG A 87 14.64 2.03 7.63
C ARG A 87 13.45 1.12 7.34
N LEU A 88 13.11 1.00 6.06
CA LEU A 88 12.06 0.12 5.56
C LEU A 88 12.67 -1.17 5.01
N TYR A 89 12.19 -2.31 5.51
CA TYR A 89 12.68 -3.63 5.12
C TYR A 89 11.73 -4.27 4.10
N PRO A 90 12.23 -4.72 2.94
CA PRO A 90 11.38 -5.30 1.88
C PRO A 90 10.59 -6.53 2.36
N ASP A 91 11.15 -7.38 3.21
CA ASP A 91 10.49 -8.57 3.73
C ASP A 91 9.22 -8.28 4.55
N ARG A 92 9.04 -7.05 5.01
CA ARG A 92 7.81 -6.61 5.66
C ARG A 92 6.61 -6.63 4.69
N PHE A 93 6.83 -6.27 3.44
CA PHE A 93 5.80 -6.32 2.41
C PHE A 93 5.67 -7.73 1.87
N MET A 94 6.73 -8.28 1.30
CA MET A 94 6.73 -9.59 0.68
C MET A 94 8.08 -10.27 0.84
N SER A 95 8.06 -11.54 1.25
CA SER A 95 9.22 -12.42 1.21
C SER A 95 8.82 -13.77 0.63
N LYS A 96 9.77 -14.45 0.01
CA LYS A 96 9.56 -15.77 -0.59
C LYS A 96 8.93 -16.75 0.41
N THR A 97 9.51 -16.84 1.62
CA THR A 97 9.02 -17.73 2.67
C THR A 97 7.57 -17.43 3.04
N ARG A 98 7.24 -16.16 3.25
CA ARG A 98 5.89 -15.76 3.65
C ARG A 98 4.86 -16.10 2.57
N ILE A 99 5.13 -15.73 1.31
CA ILE A 99 4.17 -15.98 0.21
C ILE A 99 3.96 -17.47 -0.02
N LEU A 100 5.04 -18.26 -0.10
CA LEU A 100 4.95 -19.70 -0.37
C LEU A 100 4.30 -20.48 0.78
N GLN A 101 4.50 -20.04 2.04
CA GLN A 101 3.90 -20.69 3.20
C GLN A 101 2.45 -20.29 3.43
N SER A 102 2.14 -18.98 3.38
CA SER A 102 0.79 -18.49 3.64
C SER A 102 -0.16 -18.70 2.47
N ARG A 103 0.36 -18.83 1.24
CA ARG A 103 -0.40 -18.86 -0.01
C ARG A 103 -1.36 -17.68 -0.15
N SER A 104 -1.01 -16.55 0.46
CA SER A 104 -1.78 -15.30 0.38
C SER A 104 -1.08 -14.31 -0.52
N LEU A 105 -1.87 -13.53 -1.25
CA LEU A 105 -1.34 -12.39 -2.02
C LEU A 105 -0.74 -11.35 -1.07
N PRO A 106 0.28 -10.61 -1.50
CA PRO A 106 0.75 -9.45 -0.76
C PRO A 106 -0.36 -8.40 -0.71
N ASP A 107 -0.45 -7.68 0.42
CA ASP A 107 -1.44 -6.63 0.63
C ASP A 107 -0.89 -5.29 0.12
N LEU A 108 -1.29 -4.89 -1.08
CA LEU A 108 -0.85 -3.64 -1.69
C LEU A 108 -1.79 -2.50 -1.31
N ASP A 109 -1.42 -1.78 -0.26
CA ASP A 109 -2.11 -0.56 0.15
C ASP A 109 -1.76 0.61 -0.78
N LEU A 110 -2.76 1.18 -1.45
CA LEU A 110 -2.62 2.40 -2.24
C LEU A 110 -3.17 3.61 -1.45
N ASN A 111 -2.43 4.72 -1.46
CA ASN A 111 -2.89 5.96 -0.85
C ASN A 111 -3.35 6.94 -1.94
N LEU A 112 -4.64 6.96 -2.18
CA LEU A 112 -5.28 7.63 -3.31
C LEU A 112 -6.05 8.88 -2.87
N GLY A 113 -5.92 9.97 -3.63
CA GLY A 113 -6.64 11.22 -3.39
C GLY A 113 -8.11 11.14 -3.82
N ASN A 114 -8.41 10.35 -4.85
CA ASN A 114 -9.74 10.13 -5.40
C ASN A 114 -9.91 8.65 -5.79
N PRO A 115 -10.18 7.78 -4.80
CA PRO A 115 -10.19 6.33 -4.99
C PRO A 115 -11.24 5.83 -5.99
N GLU A 116 -12.33 6.56 -6.19
CA GLU A 116 -13.40 6.21 -7.14
C GLU A 116 -12.88 6.09 -8.57
N VAL A 117 -11.97 6.99 -8.98
CA VAL A 117 -11.37 6.96 -10.33
C VAL A 117 -10.57 5.68 -10.56
N PHE A 118 -9.89 5.18 -9.52
CA PHE A 118 -9.16 3.92 -9.60
C PHE A 118 -10.07 2.70 -9.55
N ALA A 119 -11.19 2.77 -8.83
CA ALA A 119 -12.21 1.73 -8.85
C ALA A 119 -12.86 1.61 -10.24
N ASP A 120 -13.11 2.72 -10.91
CA ASP A 120 -13.61 2.74 -12.28
C ASP A 120 -12.56 2.22 -13.28
N ALA A 121 -11.28 2.62 -13.13
CA ALA A 121 -10.18 2.07 -13.90
C ALA A 121 -10.04 0.55 -13.73
N GLN A 122 -10.24 0.02 -12.51
CA GLN A 122 -10.24 -1.41 -12.24
C GLN A 122 -11.34 -2.13 -13.02
N LYS A 123 -12.56 -1.55 -13.08
CA LYS A 123 -13.66 -2.12 -13.87
C LYS A 123 -13.39 -2.05 -15.37
N GLU A 124 -12.78 -0.97 -15.86
CA GLU A 124 -12.37 -0.86 -17.26
C GLU A 124 -11.37 -1.95 -17.66
N ILE A 125 -10.40 -2.26 -16.80
CA ILE A 125 -9.35 -3.26 -17.05
C ILE A 125 -9.88 -4.70 -16.89
N LEU A 126 -10.60 -4.97 -15.80
CA LEU A 126 -11.04 -6.33 -15.47
C LEU A 126 -12.43 -6.68 -16.01
N GLY A 127 -13.21 -5.69 -16.38
CA GLY A 127 -14.63 -5.81 -16.75
C GLY A 127 -15.56 -5.58 -15.56
N GLU A 128 -16.72 -5.01 -15.83
CA GLU A 128 -17.75 -4.62 -14.85
C GLU A 128 -18.15 -5.75 -13.88
N ASN A 129 -18.16 -6.98 -14.35
CA ASN A 129 -18.58 -8.15 -13.58
C ASN A 129 -17.42 -8.85 -12.83
N HIS A 130 -16.22 -8.25 -12.81
CA HIS A 130 -15.04 -8.85 -12.19
C HIS A 130 -14.40 -7.95 -11.12
N ALA A 131 -14.95 -6.75 -10.90
CA ALA A 131 -14.47 -5.80 -9.90
C ALA A 131 -15.61 -5.37 -8.99
N TYR A 132 -15.53 -5.74 -7.71
CA TYR A 132 -16.55 -5.47 -6.72
C TYR A 132 -15.96 -4.79 -5.49
N PRO A 133 -16.67 -3.79 -4.91
CA PRO A 133 -16.26 -3.25 -3.62
C PRO A 133 -16.46 -4.30 -2.52
N MET A 134 -15.44 -4.48 -1.70
CA MET A 134 -15.53 -5.36 -0.54
C MET A 134 -16.07 -4.60 0.66
N ILE A 135 -17.06 -5.20 1.33
CA ILE A 135 -17.60 -4.67 2.60
C ILE A 135 -17.02 -5.51 3.74
N SER A 136 -16.37 -4.84 4.69
CA SER A 136 -15.84 -5.48 5.89
C SER A 136 -16.63 -5.02 7.12
N TYR A 137 -17.15 -5.96 7.89
CA TYR A 137 -17.80 -5.71 9.16
C TYR A 137 -16.85 -5.97 10.31
N LYS A 138 -16.48 -4.91 11.03
CA LYS A 138 -15.65 -5.02 12.22
C LYS A 138 -16.50 -4.66 13.44
N PRO A 139 -16.78 -5.60 14.36
CA PRO A 139 -17.52 -5.28 15.59
C PRO A 139 -16.72 -4.29 16.43
N LEU A 140 -17.43 -3.32 16.99
CA LEU A 140 -16.82 -2.37 17.91
C LEU A 140 -16.47 -3.08 19.22
N GLN A 141 -15.24 -2.90 19.66
CA GLN A 141 -14.82 -3.27 21.00
C GLN A 141 -15.48 -2.34 22.04
N LYS A 142 -15.58 -2.80 23.31
CA LYS A 142 -16.27 -2.09 24.39
C LYS A 142 -15.89 -0.61 24.49
N SER A 143 -14.58 -0.31 24.49
CA SER A 143 -14.08 1.08 24.55
C SER A 143 -14.50 1.92 23.35
N SER A 144 -14.43 1.35 22.14
CA SER A 144 -14.84 2.05 20.92
C SER A 144 -16.34 2.27 20.85
N ALA A 145 -17.12 1.27 21.26
CA ALA A 145 -18.58 1.37 21.33
C ALA A 145 -19.01 2.46 22.33
N PHE A 146 -18.39 2.49 23.51
CA PHE A 146 -18.66 3.53 24.50
C PHE A 146 -18.31 4.94 23.97
N LYS A 147 -17.15 5.12 23.34
CA LYS A 147 -16.75 6.42 22.78
C LYS A 147 -17.72 6.91 21.70
N LEU A 148 -18.18 5.99 20.85
CA LEU A 148 -19.16 6.34 19.81
C LEU A 148 -20.49 6.77 20.41
N TYR A 149 -20.99 6.02 21.40
CA TYR A 149 -22.21 6.39 22.15
C TYR A 149 -22.04 7.70 22.89
N ALA A 150 -20.97 7.88 23.65
CA ALA A 150 -20.64 9.11 24.37
C ALA A 150 -20.64 10.33 23.47
N LYS A 151 -20.01 10.20 22.28
CA LYS A 151 -20.00 11.24 21.25
C LYS A 151 -21.42 11.58 20.77
N SER A 152 -22.29 10.58 20.55
CA SER A 152 -23.67 10.80 20.14
C SER A 152 -24.52 11.52 21.20
N GLN A 153 -24.12 11.39 22.48
CA GLN A 153 -24.76 12.06 23.62
C GLN A 153 -24.12 13.42 23.96
N GLY A 154 -23.16 13.90 23.13
CA GLY A 154 -22.47 15.17 23.36
C GLY A 154 -21.51 15.17 24.55
N MET A 155 -21.05 13.99 24.99
CA MET A 155 -20.05 13.90 26.06
C MET A 155 -18.69 14.40 25.56
N ASP A 156 -17.99 15.12 26.44
CA ASP A 156 -16.64 15.58 26.17
C ASP A 156 -15.67 14.43 25.88
N TYR A 157 -14.76 14.65 24.91
CA TYR A 157 -13.86 13.61 24.43
C TYR A 157 -12.85 13.15 25.51
N GLU A 158 -12.36 14.06 26.35
CA GLU A 158 -11.40 13.72 27.41
C GLU A 158 -12.08 12.88 28.50
N ILE A 159 -13.32 13.24 28.87
CA ILE A 159 -14.13 12.46 29.81
C ILE A 159 -14.36 11.04 29.27
N ALA A 160 -14.75 10.92 27.99
CA ALA A 160 -14.96 9.63 27.35
C ALA A 160 -13.67 8.79 27.30
N ASN A 161 -12.51 9.41 27.07
CA ASN A 161 -11.21 8.74 27.10
C ASN A 161 -10.84 8.25 28.51
N ASN A 162 -11.04 9.06 29.53
CA ASN A 162 -10.74 8.70 30.91
C ASN A 162 -11.59 7.51 31.38
N ILE A 163 -12.88 7.48 31.01
CA ILE A 163 -13.76 6.35 31.29
C ILE A 163 -13.28 5.09 30.54
N THR A 164 -12.98 5.22 29.25
CA THR A 164 -12.58 4.06 28.45
C THR A 164 -11.22 3.50 28.81
N ALA A 165 -10.30 4.30 29.37
CA ALA A 165 -9.04 3.81 29.92
C ALA A 165 -9.23 2.80 31.05
N GLN A 166 -10.36 2.83 31.75
CA GLN A 166 -10.71 1.91 32.82
C GLN A 166 -11.44 0.65 32.33
N ILE A 167 -11.90 0.63 31.08
CA ILE A 167 -12.55 -0.54 30.48
C ILE A 167 -11.47 -1.53 30.07
N LYS A 168 -11.34 -2.61 30.82
CA LYS A 168 -10.47 -3.73 30.43
C LYS A 168 -10.98 -4.38 29.14
N GLN A 169 -10.07 -4.61 28.21
CA GLN A 169 -10.36 -5.32 26.97
C GLN A 169 -10.73 -6.77 27.23
#